data_4c9e7acb54d50817731f8f49bf0f3671
#
_entry.id   4c9e7acb54d50817731f8f49bf0f3671
#
_cell.length_a   1.000
_cell.length_b   1.000
_cell.length_c   1.000
_cell.angle_alpha   90.00
_cell.angle_beta   90.00
_cell.angle_gamma   90.00
#
_symmetry.space_group_name_H-M   'P 1'
#
loop_
_entity.id
_entity.type
_entity.pdbx_description
1 polymer ?
#
loop_
_entity_poly.entity_id
_entity_poly.type
_entity_poly.pdbx_seq_one_letter_code
_entity_poly.pdbx_strand_id
1 'polypeptide(L)'
;MFAVFGKSKKKEFENSFNKLGVKIKDEEKSFAKDTGCYQISGDFSSEKIAMDFVELCKGQEDFIRPVYIAILKPRVDKYGNEKLDKKTGKPLMRYCKHRELPK
;
A
#
# COMPACT_ATOMS: atom_id res chain seq x y z
N MET A 1 -3.76 -2.19 -10.19
CA MET A 1 -4.15 -2.72 -8.86
C MET A 1 -4.17 -1.60 -7.85
N PHE A 2 -5.11 -1.65 -6.95
CA PHE A 2 -5.29 -0.66 -5.89
C PHE A 2 -5.10 -1.31 -4.54
N ALA A 3 -4.57 -0.55 -3.58
CA ALA A 3 -4.41 -1.03 -2.21
C ALA A 3 -4.73 0.11 -1.24
N VAL A 4 -5.17 -0.24 -0.05
CA VAL A 4 -5.45 0.74 0.99
C VAL A 4 -4.24 0.81 1.91
N PHE A 5 -3.76 2.03 2.13
CA PHE A 5 -2.68 2.32 3.06
C PHE A 5 -3.24 3.12 4.23
N GLY A 6 -2.75 2.84 5.40
CA GLY A 6 -3.22 3.50 6.58
C GLY A 6 -2.29 3.36 7.75
N LYS A 7 -2.78 3.83 8.89
CA LYS A 7 -2.09 3.72 10.16
C LYS A 7 -2.84 2.73 11.04
N SER A 8 -2.10 1.97 11.78
CA SER A 8 -2.68 1.10 12.79
C SER A 8 -2.10 1.49 14.15
N LYS A 9 -2.83 1.16 15.18
CA LYS A 9 -2.38 1.41 16.54
C LYS A 9 -1.50 0.25 16.97
N LYS A 10 -0.46 0.02 16.65
CA LYS A 10 0.16 -0.47 15.95
C LYS A 10 1.34 -1.10 16.07
N LYS A 11 2.05 -1.00 17.15
CA LYS A 11 3.08 -1.95 17.51
C LYS A 11 2.53 -3.38 17.49
N GLU A 12 1.27 -3.54 17.87
CA GLU A 12 0.60 -4.85 17.85
C GLU A 12 0.43 -5.38 16.44
N PHE A 13 0.04 -4.52 15.51
CA PHE A 13 -0.13 -4.91 14.11
C PHE A 13 1.23 -5.22 13.48
N GLU A 14 2.23 -4.37 13.71
CA GLU A 14 3.59 -4.61 13.22
C GLU A 14 4.17 -5.89 13.80
N ASN A 15 3.99 -6.12 15.10
CA ASN A 15 4.46 -7.33 15.74
C ASN A 15 3.77 -8.57 15.18
N SER A 16 2.48 -8.47 14.89
CA SER A 16 1.74 -9.57 14.28
C SER A 16 2.26 -9.87 12.87
N PHE A 17 2.55 -8.85 12.08
CA PHE A 17 3.16 -9.01 10.76
C PHE A 17 4.53 -9.64 10.87
N ASN A 18 5.36 -9.18 11.79
CA ASN A 18 6.71 -9.71 11.99
C ASN A 18 6.67 -11.17 12.46
N LYS A 19 5.74 -11.51 13.35
CA LYS A 19 5.57 -12.89 13.81
C LYS A 19 5.15 -13.84 12.70
N LEU A 20 4.35 -13.35 11.76
CA LEU A 20 3.94 -14.15 10.61
C LEU A 20 5.02 -14.22 9.54
N GLY A 21 6.14 -13.54 9.73
CA GLY A 21 7.23 -13.51 8.75
C GLY A 21 6.91 -12.70 7.50
N VAL A 22 5.90 -11.86 7.55
CA VAL A 22 5.52 -11.03 6.42
C VAL A 22 6.46 -9.84 6.36
N LYS A 23 7.22 -9.75 5.28
CA LYS A 23 8.10 -8.62 5.03
C LYS A 23 7.37 -7.53 4.27
N ILE A 24 7.72 -6.28 4.54
CA ILE A 24 7.24 -5.16 3.74
C ILE A 24 7.75 -5.36 2.32
N LYS A 25 6.83 -5.36 1.36
CA LYS A 25 7.18 -5.52 -0.06
C LYS A 25 7.99 -4.33 -0.54
N ASP A 26 8.92 -4.56 -1.47
CA ASP A 26 9.71 -3.50 -2.06
C ASP A 26 8.83 -2.43 -2.71
N GLU A 27 7.70 -2.84 -3.29
CA GLU A 27 6.74 -1.95 -3.95
C GLU A 27 6.13 -0.93 -3.00
N GLU A 28 6.01 -1.26 -1.70
CA GLU A 28 5.39 -0.36 -0.73
C GLU A 28 6.38 0.44 0.10
N LYS A 29 7.67 0.08 0.10
CA LYS A 29 8.68 0.74 0.95
C LYS A 29 8.76 2.24 0.74
N SER A 30 8.79 2.66 -0.52
CA SER A 30 8.88 4.08 -0.86
C SER A 30 7.66 4.85 -0.38
N PHE A 31 6.47 4.30 -0.59
CA PHE A 31 5.23 4.93 -0.17
C PHE A 31 5.14 5.00 1.36
N ALA A 32 5.51 3.93 2.05
CA ALA A 32 5.51 3.89 3.50
C ALA A 32 6.49 4.90 4.10
N LYS A 33 7.67 5.04 3.50
CA LYS A 33 8.66 6.02 3.94
C LYS A 33 8.16 7.45 3.78
N ASP A 34 7.52 7.74 2.64
CA ASP A 34 7.06 9.10 2.33
C ASP A 34 5.83 9.51 3.13
N THR A 35 4.93 8.58 3.41
CA THR A 35 3.65 8.89 4.04
C THR A 35 3.55 8.46 5.50
N GLY A 36 4.42 7.56 5.96
CA GLY A 36 4.30 6.96 7.28
C GLY A 36 3.16 5.95 7.39
N CYS A 37 2.56 5.56 6.27
CA CYS A 37 1.44 4.62 6.23
C CYS A 37 1.89 3.28 5.68
N TYR A 38 1.23 2.21 6.13
CA TYR A 38 1.51 0.85 5.69
C TYR A 38 0.32 0.29 4.92
N GLN A 39 0.57 -0.70 4.07
CA GLN A 39 -0.51 -1.38 3.37
C GLN A 39 -1.32 -2.20 4.37
N ILE A 40 -2.59 -1.87 4.52
CA ILE A 40 -3.51 -2.53 5.46
C ILE A 40 -4.50 -3.46 4.76
N SER A 41 -4.39 -3.61 3.46
CA SER A 41 -5.28 -4.45 2.65
C SER A 41 -4.47 -5.30 1.68
N GLY A 42 -5.13 -6.24 1.02
CA GLY A 42 -4.59 -6.87 -0.18
C GLY A 42 -4.66 -5.92 -1.37
N ASP A 43 -4.25 -6.42 -2.54
CA ASP A 43 -4.36 -5.68 -3.78
C ASP A 43 -5.74 -5.93 -4.41
N PHE A 44 -6.41 -4.86 -4.83
CA PHE A 44 -7.73 -4.93 -5.42
C PHE A 44 -7.68 -4.54 -6.90
N SER A 45 -8.57 -5.13 -7.69
CA SER A 45 -8.62 -4.88 -9.12
C SER A 45 -9.28 -3.55 -9.48
N SER A 46 -10.03 -2.94 -8.57
CA SER A 46 -10.71 -1.67 -8.83
C SER A 46 -10.70 -0.75 -7.62
N GLU A 47 -10.83 0.55 -7.89
CA GLU A 47 -10.97 1.55 -6.83
C GLU A 47 -12.24 1.33 -5.99
N LYS A 48 -13.32 0.88 -6.64
CA LYS A 48 -14.58 0.60 -5.94
C LYS A 48 -14.39 -0.44 -4.84
N ILE A 49 -13.68 -1.53 -5.14
CA ILE A 49 -13.42 -2.59 -4.16
C ILE A 49 -12.56 -2.04 -3.03
N ALA A 50 -11.58 -1.19 -3.35
CA ALA A 50 -10.76 -0.54 -2.33
C ALA A 50 -11.62 0.35 -1.42
N MET A 51 -12.57 1.09 -1.98
CA MET A 51 -13.48 1.91 -1.19
C MET A 51 -14.41 1.07 -0.33
N ASP A 52 -14.85 -0.08 -0.82
CA ASP A 52 -15.65 -1.02 -0.02
C ASP A 52 -14.86 -1.51 1.20
N PHE A 53 -13.56 -1.77 1.03
CA PHE A 53 -12.70 -2.11 2.15
C PHE A 53 -12.60 -0.96 3.16
N VAL A 54 -12.50 0.27 2.70
CA VAL A 54 -12.48 1.46 3.57
C VAL A 54 -13.77 1.53 4.40
N GLU A 55 -14.92 1.24 3.78
CA GLU A 55 -16.19 1.20 4.50
C GLU A 55 -16.22 0.13 5.59
N LEU A 56 -15.62 -1.02 5.33
CA LEU A 56 -15.52 -2.09 6.33
C LEU A 56 -14.64 -1.70 7.52
N CYS A 57 -13.73 -0.77 7.34
CA CYS A 57 -12.86 -0.29 8.42
C CYS A 57 -13.55 0.75 9.32
N LYS A 58 -14.69 1.27 8.90
CA LYS A 58 -15.46 2.20 9.75
C LYS A 58 -15.94 1.50 10.99
N GLY A 59 -15.79 2.17 12.13
CA GLY A 59 -16.07 1.57 13.42
C GLY A 59 -14.86 0.93 14.08
N GLN A 60 -13.74 0.81 13.37
CA GLN A 60 -12.50 0.26 13.89
C GLN A 60 -11.36 1.26 13.83
N GLU A 61 -11.67 2.54 13.76
CA GLU A 61 -10.69 3.62 13.57
C GLU A 61 -9.68 3.68 14.72
N ASP A 62 -10.03 3.20 15.90
CA ASP A 62 -9.10 3.10 17.03
C ASP A 62 -7.99 2.09 16.79
N PHE A 63 -8.23 1.11 15.92
CA PHE A 63 -7.28 0.05 15.65
C PHE A 63 -6.65 0.18 14.27
N ILE A 64 -7.45 0.38 13.23
CA ILE A 64 -7.01 0.52 11.85
C ILE A 64 -7.64 1.77 11.26
N ARG A 65 -6.80 2.68 10.73
CA ARG A 65 -7.27 3.91 10.12
C ARG A 65 -6.77 4.02 8.69
N PRO A 66 -7.65 3.83 7.69
CA PRO A 66 -7.28 4.07 6.30
C PRO A 66 -6.99 5.54 6.06
N VAL A 67 -5.91 5.84 5.33
CA VAL A 67 -5.50 7.21 5.02
C VAL A 67 -5.43 7.47 3.52
N TYR A 68 -4.94 6.48 2.76
CA TYR A 68 -4.76 6.62 1.31
C TYR A 68 -5.25 5.40 0.57
N ILE A 69 -5.74 5.62 -0.66
CA ILE A 69 -5.81 4.57 -1.66
C ILE A 69 -4.61 4.79 -2.59
N ALA A 70 -3.79 3.76 -2.74
CA ALA A 70 -2.64 3.78 -3.61
C ALA A 70 -2.91 2.96 -4.85
N ILE A 71 -2.25 3.32 -5.93
CA ILE A 71 -2.30 2.57 -7.18
C ILE A 71 -0.92 2.02 -7.50
N LEU A 72 -0.85 0.76 -7.90
CA LEU A 72 0.39 0.11 -8.29
C LEU A 72 0.72 0.50 -9.72
N LYS A 73 1.88 1.14 -9.91
CA LYS A 73 2.35 1.60 -11.22
C LYS A 73 3.76 1.11 -11.48
N PRO A 74 4.14 0.92 -12.75
CA PRO A 74 5.52 0.62 -13.08
C PRO A 74 6.45 1.76 -12.67
N ARG A 75 7.65 1.42 -12.19
CA ARG A 75 8.69 2.41 -11.95
C ARG A 75 9.24 2.89 -13.29
N VAL A 76 9.49 4.18 -13.38
CA VAL A 76 10.08 4.77 -14.58
C VAL A 76 11.37 5.49 -14.23
N ASP A 77 12.28 5.54 -15.20
CA ASP A 77 13.51 6.32 -15.04
C ASP A 77 13.24 7.80 -15.39
N LYS A 78 14.30 8.61 -15.34
CA LYS A 78 14.17 10.05 -15.64
C LYS A 78 13.74 10.36 -17.09
N TYR A 79 13.81 9.37 -17.97
CA TYR A 79 13.41 9.50 -19.38
C TYR A 79 12.02 8.93 -19.64
N GLY A 80 11.32 8.45 -18.60
CA GLY A 80 9.99 7.88 -18.74
C GLY A 80 9.95 6.43 -19.16
N ASN A 81 11.09 5.75 -19.22
CA ASN A 81 11.17 4.33 -19.57
C ASN A 81 10.94 3.46 -18.34
N GLU A 82 10.20 2.36 -18.51
CA GLU A 82 9.97 1.43 -17.41
C GLU A 82 11.28 0.77 -16.96
N LYS A 83 11.48 0.73 -15.65
CA LYS A 83 12.60 0.01 -15.05
C LYS A 83 12.25 -1.46 -14.96
N LEU A 84 13.17 -2.30 -15.38
CA LEU A 84 12.98 -3.76 -15.38
C LEU A 84 13.86 -4.40 -14.31
N ASP A 85 13.34 -5.49 -13.72
CA ASP A 85 14.12 -6.33 -12.82
C ASP A 85 15.19 -7.04 -13.62
N LYS A 86 16.44 -6.95 -13.19
CA LYS A 86 17.57 -7.56 -13.87
C LYS A 86 17.50 -9.09 -13.89
N LYS A 87 16.84 -9.70 -12.90
CA LYS A 87 16.77 -11.16 -12.77
C LYS A 87 15.61 -11.74 -13.56
N THR A 88 14.45 -11.09 -13.59
CA THR A 88 13.23 -11.64 -14.17
C THR A 88 12.83 -10.96 -15.47
N GLY A 89 13.37 -9.79 -15.76
CA GLY A 89 12.98 -8.98 -16.92
C GLY A 89 11.59 -8.34 -16.81
N LYS A 90 10.93 -8.51 -15.67
CA LYS A 90 9.59 -7.93 -15.46
C LYS A 90 9.69 -6.50 -14.96
N PRO A 91 8.69 -5.64 -15.26
CA PRO A 91 8.70 -4.28 -14.77
C PRO A 91 8.73 -4.22 -13.24
N LEU A 92 9.58 -3.33 -12.71
CA LEU A 92 9.56 -3.01 -11.29
C LEU A 92 8.35 -2.13 -11.01
N MET A 93 7.63 -2.43 -9.94
CA MET A 93 6.40 -1.73 -9.59
C MET A 93 6.59 -0.91 -8.32
N ARG A 94 5.75 0.09 -8.15
CA ARG A 94 5.68 0.85 -6.90
C ARG A 94 4.25 1.33 -6.68
N TYR A 95 3.89 1.57 -5.43
CA TYR A 95 2.62 2.20 -5.09
C TYR A 95 2.77 3.72 -5.16
N CYS A 96 1.78 4.36 -5.76
CA CYS A 96 1.70 5.80 -5.83
C CYS A 96 0.38 6.25 -5.21
N LYS A 97 0.37 7.44 -4.62
CA LYS A 97 -0.84 8.01 -4.06
C LYS A 97 -1.87 8.20 -5.16
N HIS A 98 -3.04 7.61 -5.00
CA HIS A 98 -4.16 7.75 -5.93
C HIS A 98 -5.23 8.67 -5.36
N ARG A 99 -5.59 8.47 -4.09
CA ARG A 99 -6.60 9.26 -3.41
C ARG A 99 -6.28 9.37 -1.93
N GLU A 100 -6.44 10.58 -1.38
CA GLU A 100 -6.37 10.79 0.06
C GLU A 100 -7.78 10.65 0.63
N LEU A 101 -7.91 9.83 1.67
CA LEU A 101 -9.20 9.58 2.29
C LEU A 101 -9.51 10.66 3.34
N PRO A 102 -10.77 11.06 3.49
CA PRO A 102 -11.15 12.02 4.51
C PRO A 102 -10.91 11.46 5.90
N LYS A 103 -10.56 12.35 6.80
CA LYS A 103 -10.37 11.98 8.21
C LYS A 103 -11.71 11.69 8.88
#